data_495170baae59d2d4cb773bc299897a7d
#
_entry.id   495170baae59d2d4cb773bc299897a7d
#
_cell.length_a   1.000
_cell.length_b   1.000
_cell.length_c   1.000
_cell.angle_alpha   90.00
_cell.angle_beta   90.00
_cell.angle_gamma   90.00
#
_symmetry.space_group_name_H-M   'P 1'
#
loop_
_entity.id
_entity.type
_entity.pdbx_description
1 polymer ?
#
loop_
_entity_poly.entity_id
_entity_poly.type
_entity_poly.pdbx_seq_one_letter_code
_entity_poly.pdbx_strand_id
1 'polypeptide(L)'
;MDKSLGPPDKSRRTTSPMLDMVNTAKRGSVLLATLKITTNCKIRVLAIGAALAFSAQADDVVLISKLAPEIRPAVIEEAVAAMKCAQRRGVGVDARRLAIIDYTIPSREQRRWVVDLEAQKLLFEEHVAHGEKSGFDIPTEISDLNGSHQTSLGLFYTDATYHGGNGYSLKLHGLSEGFNQSAMRRLIVMHGAAYVDPQAAVSMGRLGRSLGCPAVRVEIARPMIDALKGGNFIYSHGPGTAALSRCGDESMTLASLAD
;
A
#
# COMPACT_ATOMS: atom_id res chain seq x y z
N MET A 1 19.59 39.57 44.73
CA MET A 1 20.77 40.16 44.09
C MET A 1 20.58 39.90 42.61
N ASP A 2 19.89 40.70 41.92
CA ASP A 2 19.99 42.08 41.45
C ASP A 2 20.95 42.23 40.28
N LYS A 3 20.37 42.85 39.25
CA LYS A 3 20.78 43.71 38.15
C LYS A 3 20.72 43.02 36.76
N SER A 4 19.74 43.27 35.91
CA SER A 4 19.22 44.50 35.31
C SER A 4 20.14 45.12 34.25
N LEU A 5 19.47 45.54 33.18
CA LEU A 5 19.78 46.55 32.12
C LEU A 5 20.41 45.99 30.86
N GLY A 6 19.98 46.23 29.67
CA GLY A 6 19.03 47.14 29.05
C GLY A 6 19.54 47.46 27.62
N PRO A 7 18.70 47.73 26.61
CA PRO A 7 19.13 48.13 25.28
C PRO A 7 19.36 49.66 25.22
N PRO A 8 19.54 50.33 24.10
CA PRO A 8 19.59 50.09 22.66
C PRO A 8 20.75 50.80 21.97
N ASP A 9 20.88 50.79 20.66
CA ASP A 9 21.04 52.05 19.90
C ASP A 9 20.73 51.93 18.40
N LYS A 10 20.13 53.01 17.92
CA LYS A 10 19.66 53.28 16.56
C LYS A 10 20.71 54.01 15.76
N SER A 11 20.54 53.93 14.44
CA SER A 11 20.86 54.95 13.43
C SER A 11 22.24 54.90 12.78
N ARG A 12 22.22 54.70 11.50
CA ARG A 12 22.70 55.71 10.53
C ARG A 12 22.17 55.42 9.13
N ARG A 13 21.38 56.40 8.66
CA ARG A 13 21.14 56.67 7.25
C ARG A 13 22.40 57.24 6.62
N THR A 14 22.68 56.90 5.39
CA THR A 14 23.35 57.81 4.45
C THR A 14 22.74 57.65 3.05
N THR A 15 22.46 58.78 2.50
CA THR A 15 21.75 59.15 1.31
C THR A 15 22.62 59.02 0.05
N SER A 16 21.93 58.88 -1.06
CA SER A 16 22.23 59.03 -2.51
C SER A 16 23.41 59.91 -2.94
N PRO A 17 23.86 59.88 -4.24
CA PRO A 17 23.05 60.52 -5.26
C PRO A 17 22.96 59.84 -6.64
N MET A 18 21.91 60.33 -7.36
CA MET A 18 21.65 60.27 -8.80
C MET A 18 22.84 60.63 -9.67
N LEU A 19 22.94 59.99 -10.83
CA LEU A 19 23.38 60.63 -12.06
C LEU A 19 22.58 60.07 -13.24
N ASP A 20 21.81 60.97 -13.85
CA ASP A 20 21.19 60.88 -15.16
C ASP A 20 22.22 60.73 -16.27
N MET A 21 21.93 59.89 -17.25
CA MET A 21 22.31 60.19 -18.63
C MET A 21 21.31 59.60 -19.62
N VAL A 22 20.75 60.49 -20.36
CA VAL A 22 19.77 60.39 -21.43
C VAL A 22 20.46 59.91 -22.72
N ASN A 23 19.63 59.22 -23.55
CA ASN A 23 19.67 59.15 -25.02
C ASN A 23 20.16 57.83 -25.63
N THR A 24 19.44 57.19 -26.46
CA THR A 24 18.92 57.46 -27.78
C THR A 24 18.13 56.28 -28.35
N ALA A 25 17.02 56.59 -28.94
CA ALA A 25 16.12 55.64 -29.63
C ALA A 25 16.78 54.95 -30.84
N LYS A 26 16.57 53.63 -30.95
CA LYS A 26 16.48 52.98 -32.28
C LYS A 26 15.28 52.02 -32.27
N ARG A 27 14.27 52.40 -33.05
CA ARG A 27 13.13 51.56 -33.41
C ARG A 27 13.63 50.35 -34.19
N GLY A 28 13.55 49.19 -33.56
CA GLY A 28 13.61 47.92 -34.23
C GLY A 28 12.28 47.21 -34.02
N SER A 29 11.50 47.10 -35.07
CA SER A 29 10.27 46.31 -35.10
C SER A 29 10.61 44.85 -34.82
N VAL A 30 10.36 44.40 -33.63
CA VAL A 30 10.37 42.94 -33.32
C VAL A 30 8.96 42.45 -33.59
N LEU A 31 8.82 41.68 -34.69
CA LEU A 31 7.64 40.87 -34.97
C LEU A 31 7.36 40.00 -33.76
N LEU A 32 6.28 40.25 -33.04
CA LEU A 32 5.72 39.29 -32.09
C LEU A 32 5.19 38.07 -32.90
N ALA A 33 6.03 37.06 -33.04
CA ALA A 33 5.55 35.77 -33.40
C ALA A 33 4.85 35.20 -32.14
N THR A 34 3.54 35.39 -32.07
CA THR A 34 2.68 34.69 -31.12
C THR A 34 2.74 33.20 -31.46
N LEU A 35 3.63 32.49 -30.74
CA LEU A 35 3.67 31.04 -30.78
C LEU A 35 2.37 30.55 -30.13
N LYS A 36 1.39 30.23 -30.96
CA LYS A 36 0.23 29.45 -30.54
C LYS A 36 0.76 28.07 -30.10
N ILE A 37 1.16 27.94 -28.82
CA ILE A 37 1.37 26.65 -28.18
C ILE A 37 0.00 26.06 -27.99
N THR A 38 -0.43 25.38 -29.02
CA THR A 38 -1.70 24.70 -29.12
C THR A 38 -1.73 23.52 -28.14
N THR A 39 -2.89 23.26 -27.63
CA THR A 39 -3.48 22.23 -26.79
C THR A 39 -2.92 20.78 -26.92
N ASN A 40 -2.08 20.53 -27.94
CA ASN A 40 -1.52 19.20 -28.20
C ASN A 40 -0.39 18.75 -27.25
N CYS A 41 0.23 19.67 -26.49
CA CYS A 41 1.31 19.29 -25.58
C CYS A 41 0.78 18.60 -24.30
N LYS A 42 -0.36 19.07 -23.77
CA LYS A 42 -1.00 18.45 -22.59
C LYS A 42 -1.50 17.04 -22.88
N ILE A 43 -2.04 16.78 -24.09
CA ILE A 43 -2.53 15.45 -24.48
C ILE A 43 -1.37 14.47 -24.65
N ARG A 44 -0.22 14.91 -25.20
CA ARG A 44 0.94 14.05 -25.36
C ARG A 44 1.60 13.68 -24.02
N VAL A 45 1.66 14.59 -23.05
CA VAL A 45 2.21 14.28 -21.72
C VAL A 45 1.30 13.32 -20.96
N LEU A 46 -0.02 13.47 -21.04
CA LEU A 46 -0.95 12.52 -20.43
C LEU A 46 -0.86 11.12 -21.08
N ALA A 47 -0.74 11.05 -22.40
CA ALA A 47 -0.64 9.77 -23.12
C ALA A 47 0.67 9.03 -22.81
N ILE A 48 1.79 9.75 -22.67
CA ILE A 48 3.09 9.16 -22.30
C ILE A 48 3.05 8.68 -20.84
N GLY A 49 2.48 9.46 -19.92
CA GLY A 49 2.34 9.07 -18.52
C GLY A 49 1.48 7.82 -18.33
N ALA A 50 0.37 7.71 -19.05
CA ALA A 50 -0.50 6.54 -19.02
C ALA A 50 0.18 5.28 -19.61
N ALA A 51 0.94 5.42 -20.69
CA ALA A 51 1.67 4.32 -21.30
C ALA A 51 2.79 3.79 -20.38
N LEU A 52 3.52 4.67 -19.71
CA LEU A 52 4.56 4.28 -18.75
C LEU A 52 3.98 3.59 -17.50
N ALA A 53 2.85 4.05 -16.98
CA ALA A 53 2.18 3.41 -15.86
C ALA A 53 1.62 2.03 -16.20
N PHE A 54 1.14 1.85 -17.42
CA PHE A 54 0.63 0.55 -17.90
C PHE A 54 1.77 -0.46 -18.10
N SER A 55 2.95 -0.01 -18.56
CA SER A 55 4.13 -0.89 -18.69
C SER A 55 4.61 -1.38 -17.31
N ALA A 56 4.72 -0.49 -16.32
CA ALA A 56 5.18 -0.85 -14.98
C ALA A 56 4.24 -1.84 -14.26
N GLN A 57 2.93 -1.79 -14.54
CA GLN A 57 1.99 -2.78 -14.00
C GLN A 57 2.18 -4.15 -14.66
N ALA A 58 2.36 -4.18 -15.98
CA ALA A 58 2.61 -5.41 -16.73
C ALA A 58 3.93 -6.07 -16.30
N ASP A 59 4.97 -5.28 -16.03
CA ASP A 59 6.27 -5.77 -15.58
C ASP A 59 6.16 -6.45 -14.20
N ASP A 60 5.41 -5.88 -13.24
CA ASP A 60 5.20 -6.49 -11.92
C ASP A 60 4.38 -7.80 -12.02
N VAL A 61 3.37 -7.86 -12.91
CA VAL A 61 2.59 -9.09 -13.14
C VAL A 61 3.49 -10.19 -13.68
N VAL A 62 4.30 -9.89 -14.70
CA VAL A 62 5.24 -10.85 -15.30
C VAL A 62 6.28 -11.32 -14.28
N LEU A 63 6.82 -10.39 -13.49
CA LEU A 63 7.80 -10.70 -12.45
C LEU A 63 7.20 -11.67 -11.40
N ILE A 64 6.03 -11.36 -10.85
CA ILE A 64 5.39 -12.19 -9.83
C ILE A 64 5.03 -13.55 -10.39
N SER A 65 4.48 -13.63 -11.62
CA SER A 65 4.16 -14.90 -12.28
C SER A 65 5.38 -15.81 -12.47
N LYS A 66 6.56 -15.20 -12.68
CA LYS A 66 7.82 -15.95 -12.79
C LYS A 66 8.35 -16.43 -11.42
N LEU A 67 8.18 -15.61 -10.38
CA LEU A 67 8.72 -15.89 -9.04
C LEU A 67 7.83 -16.83 -8.22
N ALA A 68 6.52 -16.79 -8.46
CA ALA A 68 5.51 -17.58 -7.76
C ALA A 68 4.47 -18.11 -8.77
N PRO A 69 4.86 -19.09 -9.60
CA PRO A 69 4.01 -19.63 -10.66
C PRO A 69 2.76 -20.37 -10.14
N GLU A 70 2.72 -20.69 -8.85
CA GLU A 70 1.58 -21.30 -8.17
C GLU A 70 0.41 -20.33 -8.00
N ILE A 71 0.68 -19.02 -8.01
CA ILE A 71 -0.38 -18.01 -7.92
C ILE A 71 -1.11 -17.93 -9.26
N ARG A 72 -2.42 -18.06 -9.24
CA ARG A 72 -3.24 -17.91 -10.43
C ARG A 72 -3.04 -16.53 -11.06
N PRO A 73 -2.86 -16.42 -12.40
CA PRO A 73 -2.59 -15.13 -13.06
C PRO A 73 -3.61 -14.05 -12.73
N ALA A 74 -4.90 -14.37 -12.69
CA ALA A 74 -5.95 -13.41 -12.33
C ALA A 74 -5.78 -12.81 -10.93
N VAL A 75 -5.27 -13.61 -9.95
CA VAL A 75 -5.01 -13.14 -8.59
C VAL A 75 -3.83 -12.16 -8.57
N ILE A 76 -2.79 -12.44 -9.35
CA ILE A 76 -1.64 -11.54 -9.51
C ILE A 76 -2.09 -10.22 -10.13
N GLU A 77 -2.88 -10.28 -11.20
CA GLU A 77 -3.40 -9.08 -11.89
C GLU A 77 -4.25 -8.22 -10.94
N GLU A 78 -5.15 -8.82 -10.17
CA GLU A 78 -5.96 -8.12 -9.17
C GLU A 78 -5.09 -7.45 -8.09
N ALA A 79 -4.12 -8.18 -7.53
CA ALA A 79 -3.24 -7.69 -6.49
C ALA A 79 -2.38 -6.51 -6.96
N VAL A 80 -1.77 -6.63 -8.14
CA VAL A 80 -0.96 -5.58 -8.75
C VAL A 80 -1.82 -4.37 -9.12
N ALA A 81 -3.00 -4.59 -9.69
CA ALA A 81 -3.92 -3.50 -10.03
C ALA A 81 -4.36 -2.71 -8.79
N ALA A 82 -4.73 -3.41 -7.70
CA ALA A 82 -5.09 -2.79 -6.43
C ALA A 82 -3.93 -1.98 -5.83
N MET A 83 -2.72 -2.56 -5.79
CA MET A 83 -1.50 -1.88 -5.33
C MET A 83 -1.21 -0.61 -6.16
N LYS A 84 -1.19 -0.71 -7.49
CA LYS A 84 -0.95 0.44 -8.37
C LYS A 84 -2.04 1.51 -8.24
N CYS A 85 -3.28 1.11 -7.99
CA CYS A 85 -4.36 2.04 -7.69
C CYS A 85 -4.09 2.83 -6.41
N ALA A 86 -3.70 2.17 -5.30
CA ALA A 86 -3.32 2.83 -4.05
C ALA A 86 -2.14 3.78 -4.25
N GLN A 87 -1.10 3.36 -4.98
CA GLN A 87 0.08 4.18 -5.29
C GLN A 87 -0.27 5.44 -6.08
N ARG A 88 -1.17 5.35 -7.09
CA ARG A 88 -1.66 6.54 -7.83
C ARG A 88 -2.40 7.53 -6.94
N ARG A 89 -2.98 7.08 -5.84
CA ARG A 89 -3.65 7.91 -4.82
C ARG A 89 -2.71 8.40 -3.72
N GLY A 90 -1.39 8.15 -3.86
CA GLY A 90 -0.37 8.60 -2.93
C GLY A 90 -0.14 7.68 -1.72
N VAL A 91 -0.79 6.50 -1.68
CA VAL A 91 -0.59 5.52 -0.60
C VAL A 91 0.47 4.51 -1.00
N GLY A 92 1.50 4.33 -0.17
CA GLY A 92 2.55 3.35 -0.37
C GLY A 92 3.34 3.55 -1.66
N VAL A 93 3.63 4.80 -2.06
CA VAL A 93 4.37 5.12 -3.29
C VAL A 93 5.76 4.52 -3.31
N ASP A 94 6.36 4.34 -2.13
CA ASP A 94 7.69 3.74 -1.94
C ASP A 94 7.62 2.25 -1.54
N ALA A 95 6.44 1.63 -1.62
CA ALA A 95 6.27 0.22 -1.28
C ALA A 95 7.11 -0.66 -2.21
N ARG A 96 7.92 -1.53 -1.61
CA ARG A 96 8.83 -2.44 -2.32
C ARG A 96 8.35 -3.88 -2.31
N ARG A 97 7.39 -4.20 -1.44
CA ARG A 97 6.92 -5.58 -1.23
C ARG A 97 5.42 -5.68 -1.33
N LEU A 98 5.01 -6.77 -1.94
CA LEU A 98 3.62 -7.17 -2.04
C LEU A 98 3.47 -8.59 -1.48
N ALA A 99 2.62 -8.74 -0.47
CA ALA A 99 2.14 -10.05 -0.06
C ALA A 99 0.81 -10.34 -0.75
N ILE A 100 0.63 -11.56 -1.24
CA ILE A 100 -0.61 -12.03 -1.86
C ILE A 100 -1.09 -13.22 -1.04
N ILE A 101 -2.36 -13.21 -0.66
CA ILE A 101 -3.05 -14.32 -0.01
C ILE A 101 -4.20 -14.75 -0.92
N ASP A 102 -4.24 -16.03 -1.28
CA ASP A 102 -5.36 -16.61 -2.02
C ASP A 102 -6.23 -17.48 -1.09
N TYR A 103 -7.27 -16.88 -0.56
CA TYR A 103 -8.21 -17.57 0.32
C TYR A 103 -9.14 -18.55 -0.38
N THR A 104 -9.07 -18.70 -1.70
CA THR A 104 -9.78 -19.77 -2.42
C THR A 104 -9.03 -21.11 -2.39
N ILE A 105 -7.77 -21.10 -1.93
CA ILE A 105 -6.97 -22.31 -1.68
C ILE A 105 -7.28 -22.82 -0.26
N PRO A 106 -7.33 -24.16 -0.03
CA PRO A 106 -7.48 -24.73 1.29
C PRO A 106 -6.45 -24.24 2.32
N SER A 107 -6.86 -24.05 3.57
CA SER A 107 -5.97 -23.50 4.61
C SER A 107 -4.78 -24.39 4.94
N ARG A 108 -4.91 -25.72 4.72
CA ARG A 108 -3.84 -26.69 4.90
C ARG A 108 -2.75 -26.63 3.85
N GLU A 109 -2.95 -25.83 2.79
CA GLU A 109 -1.97 -25.58 1.73
C GLU A 109 -1.31 -24.22 1.91
N GLN A 110 -0.12 -24.06 1.33
CA GLN A 110 0.51 -22.75 1.24
C GLN A 110 -0.31 -21.88 0.28
N ARG A 111 -0.72 -20.72 0.76
CA ARG A 111 -1.62 -19.82 0.04
C ARG A 111 -1.32 -18.36 0.29
N ARG A 112 -0.09 -18.09 0.76
CA ARG A 112 0.44 -16.76 1.00
C ARG A 112 1.85 -16.67 0.44
N TRP A 113 2.10 -15.68 -0.38
CA TRP A 113 3.40 -15.36 -0.97
C TRP A 113 3.78 -13.93 -0.62
N VAL A 114 5.08 -13.69 -0.41
CA VAL A 114 5.62 -12.34 -0.21
C VAL A 114 6.73 -12.13 -1.22
N VAL A 115 6.54 -11.16 -2.10
CA VAL A 115 7.49 -10.80 -3.16
C VAL A 115 8.12 -9.46 -2.85
N ASP A 116 9.45 -9.38 -2.96
CA ASP A 116 10.20 -8.14 -3.01
C ASP A 116 10.33 -7.73 -4.48
N LEU A 117 9.58 -6.70 -4.87
CA LEU A 117 9.51 -6.20 -6.25
C LEU A 117 10.80 -5.51 -6.68
N GLU A 118 11.49 -4.84 -5.73
CA GLU A 118 12.76 -4.15 -6.00
C GLU A 118 13.90 -5.16 -6.14
N ALA A 119 14.02 -6.10 -5.21
CA ALA A 119 15.03 -7.15 -5.24
C ALA A 119 14.69 -8.29 -6.22
N GLN A 120 13.48 -8.30 -6.80
CA GLN A 120 12.96 -9.32 -7.70
C GLN A 120 13.10 -10.74 -7.12
N LYS A 121 12.60 -10.94 -5.89
CA LYS A 121 12.72 -12.20 -5.15
C LYS A 121 11.41 -12.59 -4.49
N LEU A 122 11.10 -13.88 -4.51
CA LEU A 122 10.14 -14.47 -3.60
C LEU A 122 10.82 -14.61 -2.22
N LEU A 123 10.26 -13.94 -1.21
CA LEU A 123 10.79 -13.96 0.15
C LEU A 123 10.17 -15.08 0.99
N PHE A 124 8.88 -15.30 0.81
CA PHE A 124 8.13 -16.31 1.57
C PHE A 124 7.03 -16.93 0.71
N GLU A 125 6.84 -18.22 0.91
CA GLU A 125 5.68 -18.98 0.51
C GLU A 125 5.20 -19.74 1.74
N GLU A 126 3.96 -19.48 2.22
CA GLU A 126 3.57 -19.86 3.56
C GLU A 126 2.07 -20.17 3.72
N HIS A 127 1.80 -20.88 4.80
CA HIS A 127 0.45 -21.06 5.31
C HIS A 127 -0.07 -19.78 5.98
N VAL A 128 -1.37 -19.56 5.89
CA VAL A 128 -2.05 -18.47 6.58
C VAL A 128 -3.43 -18.90 7.05
N ALA A 129 -3.75 -18.59 8.31
CA ALA A 129 -5.07 -18.84 8.87
C ALA A 129 -6.08 -17.78 8.37
N HIS A 130 -7.36 -18.15 8.44
CA HIS A 130 -8.49 -17.27 8.23
C HIS A 130 -9.37 -17.21 9.49
N GLY A 131 -10.39 -16.37 9.50
CA GLY A 131 -11.32 -16.16 10.61
C GLY A 131 -12.18 -17.40 10.89
N GLU A 132 -12.41 -17.71 12.16
CA GLU A 132 -13.13 -18.91 12.59
C GLU A 132 -14.58 -19.00 12.08
N LYS A 133 -15.20 -17.84 11.84
CA LYS A 133 -16.55 -17.74 11.29
C LYS A 133 -16.59 -17.54 9.78
N SER A 134 -15.44 -17.68 9.11
CA SER A 134 -15.37 -17.58 7.65
C SER A 134 -15.62 -18.91 6.93
N GLY A 135 -15.49 -20.04 7.60
CA GLY A 135 -15.63 -21.36 6.98
C GLY A 135 -14.74 -22.40 7.64
N PHE A 136 -14.67 -23.59 7.06
CA PHE A 136 -13.90 -24.69 7.63
C PHE A 136 -12.44 -24.67 7.17
N ASP A 137 -12.17 -25.09 5.94
CA ASP A 137 -10.83 -25.14 5.35
C ASP A 137 -10.63 -24.01 4.31
N ILE A 138 -11.69 -23.66 3.62
CA ILE A 138 -11.77 -22.53 2.69
C ILE A 138 -12.78 -21.52 3.26
N PRO A 139 -12.43 -20.21 3.34
CA PRO A 139 -13.39 -19.18 3.70
C PRO A 139 -14.51 -19.06 2.65
N THR A 140 -15.75 -19.25 3.08
CA THR A 140 -16.95 -19.03 2.27
C THR A 140 -17.71 -17.77 2.68
N GLU A 141 -17.50 -17.34 3.93
CA GLU A 141 -18.10 -16.15 4.53
C GLU A 141 -17.02 -15.11 4.84
N ILE A 142 -17.25 -13.90 4.40
CA ILE A 142 -16.34 -12.76 4.60
C ILE A 142 -17.12 -11.58 5.18
N SER A 143 -16.47 -10.74 5.97
CA SER A 143 -17.12 -9.57 6.54
C SER A 143 -16.13 -8.53 7.02
N ASP A 144 -16.52 -7.27 6.90
CA ASP A 144 -15.84 -6.13 7.51
C ASP A 144 -16.57 -5.59 8.77
N LEU A 145 -17.60 -6.32 9.24
CA LEU A 145 -18.35 -5.94 10.46
C LEU A 145 -17.53 -6.26 11.71
N ASN A 146 -17.56 -5.33 12.67
CA ASN A 146 -16.90 -5.52 13.96
C ASN A 146 -17.52 -6.70 14.73
N GLY A 147 -16.68 -7.56 15.33
CA GLY A 147 -17.12 -8.75 16.06
C GLY A 147 -17.61 -9.91 15.19
N SER A 148 -17.52 -9.82 13.86
CA SER A 148 -17.93 -10.90 12.96
C SER A 148 -17.05 -12.14 13.08
N HIS A 149 -15.79 -12.02 13.52
CA HIS A 149 -14.75 -13.06 13.53
C HIS A 149 -14.50 -13.68 12.14
N GLN A 150 -14.88 -12.95 11.10
CA GLN A 150 -14.68 -13.32 9.70
C GLN A 150 -13.48 -12.61 9.11
N THR A 151 -12.90 -13.22 8.08
CA THR A 151 -11.80 -12.66 7.30
C THR A 151 -12.27 -11.43 6.51
N SER A 152 -11.44 -10.41 6.45
CA SER A 152 -11.56 -9.29 5.52
C SER A 152 -10.70 -9.54 4.29
N LEU A 153 -11.21 -9.18 3.12
CA LEU A 153 -10.52 -9.32 1.83
C LEU A 153 -10.05 -7.96 1.31
N GLY A 154 -9.31 -7.96 0.19
CA GLY A 154 -8.86 -6.75 -0.49
C GLY A 154 -7.46 -6.32 -0.11
N LEU A 155 -7.14 -5.06 -0.41
CA LEU A 155 -5.81 -4.49 -0.20
C LEU A 155 -5.67 -3.90 1.20
N PHE A 156 -4.57 -4.25 1.86
CA PHE A 156 -4.15 -3.64 3.13
C PHE A 156 -2.82 -2.92 2.94
N TYR A 157 -2.68 -1.79 3.61
CA TYR A 157 -1.42 -1.09 3.81
C TYR A 157 -0.83 -1.46 5.17
N THR A 158 0.45 -1.78 5.20
CA THR A 158 1.13 -2.19 6.43
C THR A 158 1.70 -0.97 7.16
N ASP A 159 1.54 -0.95 8.46
CA ASP A 159 1.97 0.15 9.33
C ASP A 159 3.06 -0.31 10.33
N ALA A 160 3.09 0.30 11.49
CA ALA A 160 4.00 0.01 12.58
C ALA A 160 3.73 -1.36 13.19
N THR A 161 4.77 -1.91 13.81
CA THR A 161 4.68 -3.09 14.65
C THR A 161 4.41 -2.72 16.10
N TYR A 162 3.86 -3.67 16.86
CA TYR A 162 3.67 -3.53 18.29
C TYR A 162 3.74 -4.90 18.97
N HIS A 163 3.87 -4.89 20.31
CA HIS A 163 3.74 -6.09 21.13
C HIS A 163 2.41 -6.04 21.88
N GLY A 164 1.53 -6.99 21.63
CA GLY A 164 0.21 -7.11 22.25
C GLY A 164 -0.10 -8.54 22.69
N GLY A 165 -1.38 -8.85 22.89
CA GLY A 165 -1.84 -10.17 23.30
C GLY A 165 -1.44 -11.30 22.35
N ASN A 166 -1.26 -11.01 21.07
CA ASN A 166 -0.76 -11.95 20.07
C ASN A 166 0.77 -11.89 19.86
N GLY A 167 1.51 -11.26 20.80
CA GLY A 167 2.94 -11.05 20.66
C GLY A 167 3.30 -9.98 19.65
N TYR A 168 4.43 -10.17 18.93
CA TYR A 168 4.89 -9.25 17.89
C TYR A 168 3.96 -9.26 16.70
N SER A 169 3.33 -8.14 16.43
CA SER A 169 2.23 -7.99 15.48
C SER A 169 2.43 -6.78 14.58
N LEU A 170 1.86 -6.84 13.37
CA LEU A 170 1.89 -5.79 12.36
C LEU A 170 0.48 -5.21 12.17
N LYS A 171 0.33 -3.91 12.34
CA LYS A 171 -0.92 -3.19 12.09
C LYS A 171 -1.24 -3.14 10.61
N LEU A 172 -2.52 -3.27 10.28
CA LEU A 172 -3.02 -3.28 8.90
C LEU A 172 -4.13 -2.24 8.74
N HIS A 173 -3.96 -1.34 7.78
CA HIS A 173 -5.00 -0.42 7.33
C HIS A 173 -5.70 -1.00 6.10
N GLY A 174 -7.00 -1.13 6.15
CA GLY A 174 -7.80 -1.58 5.00
C GLY A 174 -7.97 -0.46 3.99
N LEU A 175 -7.72 -0.75 2.72
CA LEU A 175 -7.80 0.20 1.60
C LEU A 175 -8.95 -0.12 0.63
N SER A 176 -9.73 -1.16 0.89
CA SER A 176 -10.80 -1.64 0.01
C SER A 176 -12.15 -1.41 0.68
N GLU A 177 -12.87 -0.38 0.23
CA GLU A 177 -14.21 -0.06 0.72
C GLU A 177 -15.17 -1.22 0.53
N GLY A 178 -16.04 -1.47 1.52
CA GLY A 178 -16.95 -2.61 1.55
C GLY A 178 -16.31 -3.96 1.89
N PHE A 179 -14.96 -4.04 1.93
CA PHE A 179 -14.23 -5.30 2.17
C PHE A 179 -13.36 -5.31 3.43
N ASN A 180 -12.65 -4.20 3.73
CA ASN A 180 -11.70 -4.16 4.86
C ASN A 180 -11.47 -2.77 5.47
N GLN A 181 -12.26 -1.78 5.14
CA GLN A 181 -12.11 -0.41 5.65
C GLN A 181 -12.17 -0.33 7.19
N SER A 182 -12.80 -1.31 7.84
CA SER A 182 -12.87 -1.38 9.29
C SER A 182 -11.70 -2.15 9.94
N ALA A 183 -10.69 -2.56 9.18
CA ALA A 183 -9.62 -3.43 9.66
C ALA A 183 -8.95 -2.91 10.94
N MET A 184 -8.58 -1.63 10.98
CA MET A 184 -7.98 -1.01 12.19
C MET A 184 -8.92 -1.06 13.39
N ARG A 185 -10.17 -0.66 13.23
CA ARG A 185 -11.20 -0.67 14.29
C ARG A 185 -11.50 -2.09 14.76
N ARG A 186 -11.41 -3.08 13.87
CA ARG A 186 -11.58 -4.50 14.16
C ARG A 186 -10.32 -5.15 14.75
N LEU A 187 -9.23 -4.40 14.89
CA LEU A 187 -7.93 -4.90 15.32
C LEU A 187 -7.41 -6.07 14.47
N ILE A 188 -7.68 -6.00 13.16
CA ILE A 188 -7.11 -6.96 12.20
C ILE A 188 -5.62 -6.66 12.04
N VAL A 189 -4.80 -7.60 12.44
CA VAL A 189 -3.34 -7.51 12.43
C VAL A 189 -2.73 -8.79 11.89
N MET A 190 -1.51 -8.72 11.39
CA MET A 190 -0.74 -9.91 11.09
C MET A 190 0.10 -10.29 12.32
N HIS A 191 0.03 -11.55 12.72
CA HIS A 191 0.77 -12.08 13.88
C HIS A 191 1.11 -13.55 13.73
N GLY A 192 1.99 -14.07 14.58
CA GLY A 192 2.26 -15.49 14.72
C GLY A 192 1.24 -16.17 15.63
N ALA A 193 0.89 -17.40 15.31
CA ALA A 193 -0.02 -18.18 16.15
C ALA A 193 0.29 -19.68 16.11
N ALA A 194 0.34 -20.31 17.28
CA ALA A 194 0.60 -21.75 17.40
C ALA A 194 -0.48 -22.63 16.74
N TYR A 195 -1.69 -22.10 16.56
CA TYR A 195 -2.74 -22.83 15.85
C TYR A 195 -2.54 -22.86 14.31
N VAL A 196 -1.57 -22.13 13.77
CA VAL A 196 -1.14 -22.25 12.38
C VAL A 196 -0.05 -23.32 12.32
N ASP A 197 -0.48 -24.54 12.40
CA ASP A 197 0.38 -25.73 12.42
C ASP A 197 0.01 -26.64 11.24
N PRO A 198 0.86 -26.71 10.19
CA PRO A 198 0.63 -27.59 9.05
C PRO A 198 0.60 -29.08 9.40
N GLN A 199 1.33 -29.51 10.45
CA GLN A 199 1.32 -30.92 10.86
C GLN A 199 -0.02 -31.28 11.50
N ALA A 200 -0.52 -30.44 12.41
CA ALA A 200 -1.85 -30.61 13.00
C ALA A 200 -2.96 -30.53 11.92
N ALA A 201 -2.77 -29.73 10.90
CA ALA A 201 -3.75 -29.57 9.81
C ALA A 201 -3.99 -30.86 9.02
N VAL A 202 -3.00 -31.74 8.91
CA VAL A 202 -3.15 -33.06 8.26
C VAL A 202 -4.26 -33.87 8.92
N SER A 203 -4.27 -33.94 10.25
CA SER A 203 -5.28 -34.68 11.01
C SER A 203 -6.61 -33.97 11.16
N MET A 204 -6.57 -32.60 11.26
CA MET A 204 -7.76 -31.78 11.43
C MET A 204 -8.49 -31.45 10.11
N GLY A 205 -7.87 -31.70 8.97
CA GLY A 205 -8.38 -31.33 7.65
C GLY A 205 -8.37 -29.83 7.37
N ARG A 206 -7.73 -29.01 8.24
CA ARG A 206 -7.58 -27.55 8.13
C ARG A 206 -6.56 -27.02 9.13
N LEU A 207 -6.09 -25.80 8.92
CA LEU A 207 -5.38 -25.06 9.98
C LEU A 207 -6.32 -24.64 11.13
N GLY A 208 -5.75 -24.26 12.26
CA GLY A 208 -6.46 -23.47 13.24
C GLY A 208 -6.91 -22.13 12.66
N ARG A 209 -7.82 -21.43 13.33
CA ARG A 209 -8.50 -20.24 12.82
C ARG A 209 -8.38 -19.07 13.80
N SER A 210 -8.34 -17.85 13.26
CA SER A 210 -8.24 -16.59 14.00
C SER A 210 -9.62 -15.97 14.28
N LEU A 211 -9.64 -14.79 14.87
CA LEU A 211 -10.84 -13.94 14.95
C LEU A 211 -10.94 -12.95 13.76
N GLY A 212 -10.33 -13.33 12.61
CA GLY A 212 -10.29 -12.55 11.37
C GLY A 212 -8.89 -12.17 10.90
N CYS A 213 -7.89 -12.22 11.76
CA CYS A 213 -6.50 -11.87 11.45
C CYS A 213 -5.85 -12.84 10.47
N PRO A 214 -5.00 -12.39 9.52
CA PRO A 214 -4.16 -13.25 8.70
C PRO A 214 -2.95 -13.75 9.51
N ALA A 215 -3.17 -14.73 10.39
CA ALA A 215 -2.13 -15.28 11.26
C ALA A 215 -1.26 -16.29 10.49
N VAL A 216 0.04 -16.33 10.83
CA VAL A 216 1.05 -17.23 10.24
C VAL A 216 1.71 -18.09 11.31
N ARG A 217 2.54 -19.05 10.91
CA ARG A 217 3.34 -19.85 11.84
C ARG A 217 4.21 -18.96 12.73
N VAL A 218 4.40 -19.36 13.99
CA VAL A 218 5.15 -18.55 14.99
C VAL A 218 6.58 -18.28 14.51
N GLU A 219 7.25 -19.29 13.95
CA GLU A 219 8.65 -19.23 13.51
C GLU A 219 8.85 -18.23 12.37
N ILE A 220 7.83 -18.08 11.51
CA ILE A 220 7.87 -17.22 10.32
C ILE A 220 7.35 -15.81 10.61
N ALA A 221 6.60 -15.63 11.69
CA ALA A 221 5.93 -14.37 11.95
C ALA A 221 6.89 -13.18 12.03
N ARG A 222 7.95 -13.27 12.85
CA ARG A 222 8.89 -12.16 13.02
C ARG A 222 9.60 -11.78 11.70
N PRO A 223 10.28 -12.68 10.99
CA PRO A 223 10.97 -12.31 9.75
C PRO A 223 10.00 -11.81 8.67
N MET A 224 8.76 -12.35 8.58
CA MET A 224 7.78 -11.88 7.62
C MET A 224 7.20 -10.50 7.98
N ILE A 225 6.93 -10.24 9.26
CA ILE A 225 6.51 -8.93 9.76
C ILE A 225 7.61 -7.89 9.49
N ASP A 226 8.87 -8.22 9.80
CA ASP A 226 10.00 -7.32 9.56
C ASP A 226 10.22 -7.03 8.07
N ALA A 227 9.90 -7.98 7.20
CA ALA A 227 9.90 -7.76 5.76
C ALA A 227 8.75 -6.85 5.30
N LEU A 228 7.57 -6.92 5.90
CA LEU A 228 6.39 -6.23 5.43
C LEU A 228 6.08 -4.91 6.14
N LYS A 229 6.63 -4.65 7.34
CA LYS A 229 6.35 -3.43 8.11
C LYS A 229 6.73 -2.15 7.38
N GLY A 230 6.06 -1.05 7.72
CA GLY A 230 6.46 0.29 7.31
C GLY A 230 6.16 0.63 5.85
N GLY A 231 4.94 0.40 5.39
CA GLY A 231 4.49 0.97 4.13
C GLY A 231 4.49 0.04 2.93
N ASN A 232 4.32 -1.26 3.16
CA ASN A 232 4.15 -2.26 2.10
C ASN A 232 2.68 -2.67 1.95
N PHE A 233 2.39 -3.64 1.09
CA PHE A 233 1.03 -4.07 0.83
C PHE A 233 0.80 -5.56 1.09
N ILE A 234 -0.42 -5.89 1.52
CA ILE A 234 -0.95 -7.25 1.58
C ILE A 234 -2.27 -7.26 0.82
N TYR A 235 -2.38 -8.09 -0.20
CA TYR A 235 -3.62 -8.33 -0.93
C TYR A 235 -4.22 -9.68 -0.52
N SER A 236 -5.47 -9.66 -0.09
CA SER A 236 -6.24 -10.85 0.28
C SER A 236 -7.30 -11.11 -0.77
N HIS A 237 -7.07 -12.12 -1.62
CA HIS A 237 -7.99 -12.55 -2.66
C HIS A 237 -9.06 -13.50 -2.10
N GLY A 238 -10.27 -13.38 -2.61
CA GLY A 238 -11.39 -14.25 -2.30
C GLY A 238 -12.67 -13.84 -3.03
N PRO A 239 -13.84 -14.35 -2.64
CA PRO A 239 -15.09 -14.03 -3.31
C PRO A 239 -15.35 -12.52 -3.44
N GLY A 240 -15.60 -12.06 -4.65
CA GLY A 240 -15.95 -10.67 -4.96
C GLY A 240 -14.78 -9.70 -5.16
N THR A 241 -13.53 -10.09 -4.88
CA THR A 241 -12.37 -9.17 -4.96
C THR A 241 -12.02 -8.75 -6.38
N ALA A 242 -12.46 -9.44 -7.42
CA ALA A 242 -12.25 -9.06 -8.80
C ALA A 242 -12.78 -7.64 -9.13
N ALA A 243 -13.78 -7.17 -8.39
CA ALA A 243 -14.29 -5.80 -8.52
C ALA A 243 -13.29 -4.74 -8.07
N LEU A 244 -12.36 -5.08 -7.16
CA LEU A 244 -11.35 -4.19 -6.59
C LEU A 244 -10.18 -3.88 -7.54
N SER A 245 -10.02 -4.64 -8.62
CA SER A 245 -9.01 -4.38 -9.66
C SER A 245 -9.32 -3.10 -10.45
N ARG A 246 -10.56 -2.59 -10.37
CA ARG A 246 -10.97 -1.34 -11.01
C ARG A 246 -10.67 -0.19 -10.06
N CYS A 247 -9.76 0.69 -10.48
CA CYS A 247 -9.49 1.90 -9.75
C CYS A 247 -10.66 2.87 -9.94
N GLY A 248 -11.61 2.90 -9.00
CA GLY A 248 -12.70 3.88 -9.00
C GLY A 248 -12.17 5.30 -8.80
N ASP A 249 -12.95 6.31 -9.19
CA ASP A 249 -12.58 7.74 -9.08
C ASP A 249 -12.66 8.29 -7.64
N GLU A 250 -13.05 7.50 -6.65
CA GLU A 250 -13.22 7.97 -5.28
C GLU A 250 -11.90 8.17 -4.56
N SER A 251 -11.76 9.34 -3.95
CA SER A 251 -10.57 9.82 -3.25
C SER A 251 -10.35 9.07 -1.94
N MET A 252 -9.59 7.99 -1.95
CA MET A 252 -8.92 7.54 -0.73
C MET A 252 -7.76 8.51 -0.46
N THR A 253 -7.85 9.32 0.57
CA THR A 253 -6.77 10.18 1.03
C THR A 253 -6.11 9.54 2.26
N LEU A 254 -4.80 9.78 2.45
CA LEU A 254 -4.08 9.40 3.68
C LEU A 254 -4.75 9.93 4.96
N ALA A 255 -5.59 10.96 4.86
CA ALA A 255 -6.37 11.47 5.97
C ALA A 255 -7.38 10.45 6.54
N SER A 256 -7.83 9.47 5.75
CA SER A 256 -8.70 8.38 6.22
C SER A 256 -7.93 7.26 6.97
N LEU A 257 -6.61 7.33 7.03
CA LEU A 257 -5.77 6.37 7.75
C LEU A 257 -5.41 6.84 9.18
N ALA A 258 -5.85 8.05 9.58
CA ALA A 258 -5.46 8.69 10.84
C ALA A 258 -6.44 8.45 12.01
N ASP A 259 -7.54 7.69 11.80
CA ASP A 259 -8.54 7.38 12.84
C ASP A 259 -8.31 5.99 13.49
#